data_63838502e6202bb607516a42d6491ed4
#
_entry.id   63838502e6202bb607516a42d6491ed4
#
_cell.length_a   1.000
_cell.length_b   1.000
_cell.length_c   1.000
_cell.angle_alpha   90.00
_cell.angle_beta   90.00
_cell.angle_gamma   90.00
#
_symmetry.space_group_name_H-M   'P 1'
#
loop_
_entity.id
_entity.type
_entity.pdbx_description
1 polymer ?
#
loop_
_entity_poly.entity_id
_entity_poly.type
_entity_poly.pdbx_seq_one_letter_code
_entity_poly.pdbx_strand_id
1 'polypeptide(L)'
;MKPTRLLILFIIGVFFMVAILVSGFILVYEKTTEKQLMTYGQMTLDGSAFYVDSMMESTKNLLDNISLDADVSILLNYEDVSASNLLTGLRRLYKYESSSYFIDSIYIFNRRNSTVYVSSPYLPEAV
;
A
#
# COMPACT_ATOMS: atom_id res chain seq x y z
N MET A 1 -49.03 48.02 28.30
CA MET A 1 -48.14 46.95 28.77
C MET A 1 -46.95 47.56 29.48
N LYS A 2 -46.55 47.03 30.67
CA LYS A 2 -45.36 47.54 31.34
C LYS A 2 -44.12 47.28 30.49
N PRO A 3 -43.20 48.24 30.28
CA PRO A 3 -42.04 48.11 29.39
C PRO A 3 -41.16 46.90 29.72
N THR A 4 -41.14 46.49 30.98
CA THR A 4 -40.41 45.28 31.44
C THR A 4 -40.93 43.98 30.84
N ARG A 5 -42.24 43.83 30.60
CA ARG A 5 -42.80 42.61 29.98
C ARG A 5 -42.45 42.50 28.49
N LEU A 6 -42.39 43.63 27.80
CA LEU A 6 -42.05 43.69 26.39
C LEU A 6 -40.55 43.30 26.18
N LEU A 7 -39.68 43.76 27.09
CA LEU A 7 -38.27 43.44 27.08
C LEU A 7 -38.01 41.95 27.37
N ILE A 8 -38.73 41.34 28.31
CA ILE A 8 -38.64 39.90 28.60
C ILE A 8 -39.09 39.07 27.40
N LEU A 9 -40.20 39.41 26.74
CA LEU A 9 -40.66 38.73 25.56
C LEU A 9 -39.67 38.81 24.40
N PHE A 10 -39.01 39.95 24.22
CA PHE A 10 -37.97 40.15 23.23
C PHE A 10 -36.76 39.26 23.49
N ILE A 11 -36.27 39.20 24.74
CA ILE A 11 -35.14 38.33 25.12
C ILE A 11 -35.46 36.86 24.90
N ILE A 12 -36.65 36.40 25.26
CA ILE A 12 -37.10 35.03 25.04
C ILE A 12 -37.15 34.72 23.52
N GLY A 13 -37.65 35.64 22.71
CA GLY A 13 -37.70 35.49 21.24
C GLY A 13 -36.31 35.35 20.61
N VAL A 14 -35.38 36.21 21.05
CA VAL A 14 -33.98 36.11 20.58
C VAL A 14 -33.33 34.80 21.00
N PHE A 15 -33.55 34.34 22.24
CA PHE A 15 -33.02 33.08 22.74
C PHE A 15 -33.56 31.89 21.92
N PHE A 16 -34.86 31.88 21.61
CA PHE A 16 -35.46 30.85 20.77
C PHE A 16 -34.91 30.83 19.34
N MET A 17 -34.70 32.01 18.77
CA MET A 17 -34.13 32.13 17.41
C MET A 17 -32.69 31.60 17.38
N VAL A 18 -31.87 31.93 18.37
CA VAL A 18 -30.50 31.41 18.47
C VAL A 18 -30.49 29.89 18.65
N ALA A 19 -31.38 29.35 19.50
CA ALA A 19 -31.48 27.90 19.72
C ALA A 19 -31.84 27.13 18.42
N ILE A 20 -32.74 27.68 17.60
CA ILE A 20 -33.10 27.07 16.29
C ILE A 20 -31.90 27.10 15.33
N LEU A 21 -31.18 28.23 15.25
CA LEU A 21 -30.01 28.35 14.39
C LEU A 21 -28.88 27.39 14.79
N VAL A 22 -28.59 27.26 16.08
CA VAL A 22 -27.57 26.36 16.60
C VAL A 22 -27.95 24.91 16.34
N SER A 23 -29.22 24.54 16.57
CA SER A 23 -29.69 23.17 16.29
C SER A 23 -29.59 22.82 14.80
N GLY A 24 -29.98 23.76 13.93
CA GLY A 24 -29.86 23.58 12.48
C GLY A 24 -28.40 23.43 12.05
N PHE A 25 -27.50 24.21 12.61
CA PHE A 25 -26.08 24.13 12.32
C PHE A 25 -25.48 22.79 12.75
N ILE A 26 -25.82 22.28 13.93
CA ILE A 26 -25.36 20.98 14.43
C ILE A 26 -25.77 19.85 13.49
N LEU A 27 -27.05 19.82 13.09
CA LEU A 27 -27.55 18.77 12.18
C LEU A 27 -26.86 18.78 10.80
N VAL A 28 -26.61 19.97 10.26
CA VAL A 28 -25.89 20.10 8.97
C VAL A 28 -24.42 19.68 9.14
N TYR A 29 -23.80 20.07 10.25
CA TYR A 29 -22.41 19.75 10.54
C TYR A 29 -22.20 18.23 10.69
N GLU A 30 -23.04 17.55 11.48
CA GLU A 30 -22.98 16.10 11.67
C GLU A 30 -23.08 15.37 10.33
N LYS A 31 -24.11 15.70 9.52
CA LYS A 31 -24.34 15.05 8.22
C LYS A 31 -23.19 15.29 7.23
N THR A 32 -22.61 16.48 7.25
CA THR A 32 -21.46 16.82 6.39
C THR A 32 -20.21 16.09 6.82
N THR A 33 -19.94 16.04 8.13
CA THR A 33 -18.77 15.35 8.70
C THR A 33 -18.83 13.85 8.45
N GLU A 34 -19.99 13.22 8.67
CA GLU A 34 -20.20 11.79 8.40
C GLU A 34 -19.93 11.45 6.93
N LYS A 35 -20.50 12.26 6.01
CA LYS A 35 -20.27 12.08 4.56
C LYS A 35 -18.79 12.24 4.19
N GLN A 36 -18.10 13.22 4.77
CA GLN A 36 -16.68 13.42 4.52
C GLN A 36 -15.85 12.25 5.03
N LEU A 37 -16.11 11.75 6.24
CA LEU A 37 -15.42 10.59 6.81
C LEU A 37 -15.60 9.34 5.95
N MET A 38 -16.82 9.06 5.49
CA MET A 38 -17.09 7.96 4.57
C MET A 38 -16.34 8.10 3.25
N THR A 39 -16.35 9.31 2.67
CA THR A 39 -15.64 9.57 1.41
C THR A 39 -14.13 9.40 1.55
N TYR A 40 -13.54 9.93 2.62
CA TYR A 40 -12.10 9.75 2.89
C TYR A 40 -11.74 8.29 3.18
N GLY A 41 -12.58 7.58 3.94
CA GLY A 41 -12.40 6.15 4.19
C GLY A 41 -12.41 5.34 2.89
N GLN A 42 -13.36 5.60 2.02
CA GLN A 42 -13.46 4.93 0.73
C GLN A 42 -12.29 5.24 -0.19
N MET A 43 -11.88 6.52 -0.30
CA MET A 43 -10.69 6.90 -1.08
C MET A 43 -9.41 6.22 -0.58
N THR A 44 -9.27 6.08 0.74
CA THR A 44 -8.11 5.40 1.33
C THR A 44 -8.11 3.90 1.02
N LEU A 45 -9.28 3.25 1.10
CA LEU A 45 -9.43 1.84 0.76
C LEU A 45 -9.17 1.58 -0.73
N ASP A 46 -9.75 2.40 -1.60
CA ASP A 46 -9.56 2.28 -3.05
C ASP A 46 -8.09 2.52 -3.44
N GLY A 47 -7.44 3.51 -2.82
CA GLY A 47 -6.01 3.75 -3.01
C GLY A 47 -5.14 2.60 -2.52
N SER A 48 -5.48 1.99 -1.38
CA SER A 48 -4.76 0.83 -0.86
C SER A 48 -4.96 -0.41 -1.75
N ALA A 49 -6.18 -0.65 -2.23
CA ALA A 49 -6.48 -1.75 -3.16
C ALA A 49 -5.69 -1.59 -4.47
N PHE A 50 -5.70 -0.40 -5.06
CA PHE A 50 -4.92 -0.11 -6.27
C PHE A 50 -3.42 -0.34 -6.06
N TYR A 51 -2.89 0.06 -4.90
CA TYR A 51 -1.49 -0.15 -4.56
C TYR A 51 -1.13 -1.64 -4.48
N VAL A 52 -1.96 -2.45 -3.81
CA VAL A 52 -1.77 -3.90 -3.71
C VAL A 52 -1.85 -4.56 -5.09
N ASP A 53 -2.84 -4.21 -5.91
CA ASP A 53 -2.99 -4.75 -7.27
C ASP A 53 -1.77 -4.41 -8.13
N SER A 54 -1.28 -3.18 -8.05
CA SER A 54 -0.06 -2.75 -8.76
C SER A 54 1.18 -3.52 -8.31
N MET A 55 1.33 -3.79 -7.00
CA MET A 55 2.42 -4.62 -6.48
C MET A 55 2.32 -6.07 -6.97
N MET A 56 1.11 -6.65 -6.99
CA MET A 56 0.89 -8.01 -7.48
C MET A 56 1.23 -8.12 -8.98
N GLU A 57 0.79 -7.17 -9.79
CA GLU A 57 1.12 -7.13 -11.22
C GLU A 57 2.63 -6.98 -11.44
N SER A 58 3.28 -6.08 -10.71
CA SER A 58 4.73 -5.90 -10.78
C SER A 58 5.48 -7.17 -10.37
N THR A 59 5.03 -7.87 -9.33
CA THR A 59 5.61 -9.13 -8.88
C THR A 59 5.47 -10.21 -9.96
N LYS A 60 4.29 -10.31 -10.58
CA LYS A 60 4.06 -11.26 -11.68
C LYS A 60 5.00 -10.99 -12.86
N ASN A 61 5.08 -9.74 -13.30
CA ASN A 61 5.97 -9.35 -14.38
C ASN A 61 7.44 -9.63 -14.04
N LEU A 62 7.85 -9.45 -12.79
CA LEU A 62 9.18 -9.80 -12.33
C LEU A 62 9.43 -11.30 -12.40
N LEU A 63 8.49 -12.12 -11.93
CA LEU A 63 8.59 -13.59 -12.01
C LEU A 63 8.67 -14.09 -13.45
N ASP A 64 7.88 -13.51 -14.36
CA ASP A 64 7.93 -13.82 -15.78
C ASP A 64 9.31 -13.48 -16.37
N ASN A 65 9.86 -12.31 -16.04
CA ASN A 65 11.19 -11.91 -16.49
C ASN A 65 12.29 -12.82 -15.94
N ILE A 66 12.24 -13.18 -14.65
CA ILE A 66 13.20 -14.09 -14.02
C ILE A 66 13.13 -15.48 -14.67
N SER A 67 11.92 -15.98 -14.94
CA SER A 67 11.73 -17.32 -15.54
C SER A 67 12.22 -17.42 -16.98
N LEU A 68 12.20 -16.33 -17.72
CA LEU A 68 12.65 -16.21 -19.10
C LEU A 68 14.14 -15.83 -19.22
N ASP A 69 14.78 -15.42 -18.13
CA ASP A 69 16.20 -15.04 -18.15
C ASP A 69 17.08 -16.27 -18.30
N ALA A 70 17.92 -16.28 -19.34
CA ALA A 70 18.77 -17.41 -19.68
C ALA A 70 19.79 -17.72 -18.57
N ASP A 71 20.37 -16.69 -17.94
CA ASP A 71 21.37 -16.84 -16.88
C ASP A 71 20.72 -17.42 -15.60
N VAL A 72 19.49 -17.01 -15.29
CA VAL A 72 18.73 -17.55 -14.15
C VAL A 72 18.21 -18.96 -14.45
N SER A 73 17.81 -19.23 -15.70
CA SER A 73 17.37 -20.56 -16.14
C SER A 73 18.45 -21.63 -15.93
N ILE A 74 19.72 -21.26 -16.04
CA ILE A 74 20.84 -22.17 -15.73
C ILE A 74 20.81 -22.57 -14.26
N LEU A 75 20.60 -21.63 -13.35
CA LEU A 75 20.48 -21.91 -11.91
C LEU A 75 19.29 -22.82 -11.58
N LEU A 76 18.21 -22.72 -12.33
CA LEU A 76 16.99 -23.50 -12.11
C LEU A 76 17.07 -24.94 -12.62
N ASN A 77 17.73 -25.16 -13.77
CA ASN A 77 17.53 -26.35 -14.56
C ASN A 77 18.78 -27.26 -14.69
N TYR A 78 19.96 -26.77 -14.35
CA TYR A 78 21.19 -27.56 -14.49
C TYR A 78 21.61 -28.16 -13.14
N GLU A 79 22.05 -29.44 -13.18
CA GLU A 79 22.55 -30.17 -12.03
C GLU A 79 23.93 -29.63 -11.62
N ASP A 80 24.81 -29.47 -12.59
CA ASP A 80 26.14 -28.91 -12.42
C ASP A 80 26.20 -27.49 -12.97
N VAL A 81 26.28 -26.51 -12.07
CA VAL A 81 26.41 -25.09 -12.41
C VAL A 81 27.87 -24.67 -12.25
N SER A 82 28.51 -24.27 -13.36
CA SER A 82 29.88 -23.75 -13.29
C SER A 82 29.97 -22.49 -12.44
N ALA A 83 31.10 -22.23 -11.79
CA ALA A 83 31.30 -21.05 -10.96
C ALA A 83 31.02 -19.72 -11.71
N SER A 84 31.35 -19.67 -13.01
CA SER A 84 31.05 -18.52 -13.86
C SER A 84 29.56 -18.31 -14.04
N ASN A 85 28.81 -19.36 -14.35
CA ASN A 85 27.36 -19.31 -14.53
C ASN A 85 26.63 -18.99 -13.22
N LEU A 86 27.13 -19.56 -12.11
CA LEU A 86 26.62 -19.24 -10.78
C LEU A 86 26.74 -17.75 -10.48
N LEU A 87 27.93 -17.17 -10.68
CA LEU A 87 28.15 -15.75 -10.42
C LEU A 87 27.27 -14.86 -11.33
N THR A 88 27.15 -15.23 -12.61
CA THR A 88 26.33 -14.48 -13.55
C THR A 88 24.84 -14.54 -13.19
N GLY A 89 24.34 -15.72 -12.87
CA GLY A 89 22.95 -15.91 -12.46
C GLY A 89 22.62 -15.18 -11.15
N LEU A 90 23.51 -15.25 -10.14
CA LEU A 90 23.32 -14.50 -8.88
C LEU A 90 23.33 -12.98 -9.09
N ARG A 91 24.22 -12.46 -9.95
CA ARG A 91 24.21 -11.03 -10.31
C ARG A 91 22.92 -10.61 -11.01
N ARG A 92 22.34 -11.47 -11.84
CA ARG A 92 21.03 -11.23 -12.45
C ARG A 92 19.92 -11.18 -11.40
N LEU A 93 19.90 -12.12 -10.47
CA LEU A 93 18.94 -12.12 -9.36
C LEU A 93 19.05 -10.87 -8.51
N TYR A 94 20.26 -10.47 -8.16
CA TYR A 94 20.50 -9.23 -7.42
C TYR A 94 19.98 -8.00 -8.18
N LYS A 95 20.16 -7.96 -9.50
CA LYS A 95 19.61 -6.87 -10.32
C LYS A 95 18.09 -6.83 -10.30
N TYR A 96 17.41 -7.99 -10.34
CA TYR A 96 15.96 -8.08 -10.24
C TYR A 96 15.46 -7.66 -8.85
N GLU A 97 16.08 -8.14 -7.80
CA GLU A 97 15.76 -7.78 -6.42
C GLU A 97 15.94 -6.26 -6.20
N SER A 98 17.08 -5.68 -6.55
CA SER A 98 17.39 -4.27 -6.38
C SER A 98 16.56 -3.33 -7.27
N SER A 99 15.90 -3.86 -8.31
CA SER A 99 15.00 -3.08 -9.17
C SER A 99 13.61 -2.86 -8.56
N SER A 100 13.28 -3.56 -7.48
CA SER A 100 11.97 -3.51 -6.86
C SER A 100 12.06 -3.09 -5.40
N TYR A 101 11.44 -1.97 -5.03
CA TYR A 101 11.50 -1.41 -3.68
C TYR A 101 10.67 -2.20 -2.64
N PHE A 102 9.84 -3.15 -3.07
CA PHE A 102 8.98 -3.96 -2.19
C PHE A 102 9.39 -5.43 -2.11
N ILE A 103 10.47 -5.83 -2.79
CA ILE A 103 11.00 -7.18 -2.75
C ILE A 103 12.32 -7.16 -1.99
N ASP A 104 12.32 -7.82 -0.84
CA ASP A 104 13.51 -7.90 0.01
C ASP A 104 14.44 -9.05 -0.35
N SER A 105 13.91 -10.11 -0.95
CA SER A 105 14.69 -11.30 -1.25
C SER A 105 14.06 -12.15 -2.34
N ILE A 106 14.89 -12.78 -3.15
CA ILE A 106 14.49 -13.74 -4.17
C ILE A 106 15.14 -15.10 -3.85
N TYR A 107 14.31 -16.13 -3.77
CA TYR A 107 14.74 -17.51 -3.54
C TYR A 107 14.46 -18.35 -4.78
N ILE A 108 15.47 -19.05 -5.28
CA ILE A 108 15.34 -19.99 -6.39
C ILE A 108 15.73 -21.37 -5.90
N PHE A 109 14.81 -22.32 -6.04
CA PHE A 109 15.06 -23.72 -5.70
C PHE A 109 15.32 -24.54 -6.96
N ASN A 110 16.53 -25.07 -7.08
CA ASN A 110 16.87 -26.02 -8.12
C ASN A 110 16.56 -27.44 -7.65
N ARG A 111 15.57 -28.06 -8.31
CA ARG A 111 15.12 -29.43 -7.96
C ARG A 111 16.12 -30.51 -8.31
N ARG A 112 17.05 -30.28 -9.25
CA ARG A 112 17.97 -31.31 -9.72
C ARG A 112 19.13 -31.55 -8.75
N ASN A 113 19.68 -30.47 -8.19
CA ASN A 113 20.77 -30.55 -7.22
C ASN A 113 20.35 -30.23 -5.78
N SER A 114 19.03 -29.99 -5.54
CA SER A 114 18.47 -29.65 -4.24
C SER A 114 19.11 -28.41 -3.58
N THR A 115 19.56 -27.46 -4.41
CA THR A 115 20.22 -26.24 -3.94
C THR A 115 19.25 -25.06 -3.98
N VAL A 116 19.32 -24.20 -2.96
CA VAL A 116 18.60 -22.92 -2.91
C VAL A 116 19.58 -21.80 -3.19
N TYR A 117 19.31 -21.03 -4.23
CA TYR A 117 20.03 -19.80 -4.52
C TYR A 117 19.24 -18.62 -3.95
N VAL A 118 19.92 -17.70 -3.29
CA VAL A 118 19.28 -16.56 -2.60
C VAL A 118 19.93 -15.28 -3.07
N SER A 119 19.10 -14.29 -3.39
CA SER A 119 19.51 -12.90 -3.53
C SER A 119 18.81 -12.09 -2.44
N SER A 120 19.58 -11.40 -1.62
CA SER A 120 19.07 -10.56 -0.55
C SER A 120 20.12 -9.51 -0.17
N PRO A 121 19.73 -8.24 0.08
CA PRO A 121 20.65 -7.21 0.51
C PRO A 121 21.24 -7.45 1.91
N TYR A 122 20.63 -8.39 2.66
CA TYR A 122 21.04 -8.73 4.04
C TYR A 122 22.00 -9.93 4.12
N LEU A 123 22.21 -10.63 3.00
CA LEU A 123 23.23 -11.68 2.98
C LEU A 123 24.59 -11.05 2.67
N PRO A 124 25.65 -11.37 3.45
CA PRO A 124 26.99 -10.99 3.07
C PRO A 124 27.28 -11.55 1.67
N GLU A 125 27.77 -10.70 0.78
CA GLU A 125 28.29 -11.16 -0.51
C GLU A 125 29.14 -12.39 -0.24
N ALA A 126 28.77 -13.51 -0.86
CA ALA A 126 29.56 -14.72 -0.75
C ALA A 126 30.95 -14.40 -1.31
N VAL A 127 31.90 -14.31 -0.40
CA VAL A 127 33.32 -14.13 -0.68
C VAL A 127 33.90 -15.41 -1.29
#